data_871af3bd1c3374f432f3e99cdbddce49
#
_entry.id   871af3bd1c3374f432f3e99cdbddce49
#
_cell.length_a   1.000
_cell.length_b   1.000
_cell.length_c   1.000
_cell.angle_alpha   90.00
_cell.angle_beta   90.00
_cell.angle_gamma   90.00
#
_symmetry.space_group_name_H-M   'P 1'
#
loop_
_entity.id
_entity.type
_entity.pdbx_description
1 polymer ?
#
loop_
_entity_poly.entity_id
_entity_poly.type
_entity_poly.pdbx_seq_one_letter_code
_entity_poly.pdbx_strand_id
1 'polypeptide(L)'
;HKPAVWQRVQQRVCQQPEFQSRWSVRTLARELGLPRSTVHHMLVESQLQPHRVRTFTFSPDPDFQAKLLDVVGLYLKPPDNALVLCVDEKTGIQALDRTQPLLPLRAKKPRSWTNEYVRHGTQSLLAALEIATGKVVAHVKQRRTSVNFLRFMEEVVAGYPDKDLHVVLDNLNIHKNEAAQKWLQRHP
;
A
#
# COMPACT_ATOMS: atom_id res chain seq x y z
N HIS A 1 24.54 30.45 -6.48
CA HIS A 1 25.61 29.85 -5.64
C HIS A 1 26.67 29.21 -6.54
N LYS A 2 27.95 29.19 -6.05
CA LYS A 2 29.08 28.60 -6.81
C LYS A 2 28.84 27.09 -7.04
N PRO A 3 29.15 26.52 -8.21
CA PRO A 3 28.96 25.07 -8.51
C PRO A 3 29.53 24.13 -7.45
N ALA A 4 30.69 24.48 -6.89
CA ALA A 4 31.33 23.71 -5.82
C ALA A 4 30.48 23.58 -4.55
N VAL A 5 29.63 24.57 -4.21
CA VAL A 5 28.73 24.51 -3.05
C VAL A 5 27.61 23.51 -3.31
N TRP A 6 27.08 23.49 -4.53
CA TRP A 6 26.07 22.51 -4.97
C TRP A 6 26.59 21.08 -4.86
N GLN A 7 27.75 20.82 -5.43
CA GLN A 7 28.37 19.48 -5.36
C GLN A 7 28.57 19.03 -3.92
N ARG A 8 29.03 19.94 -3.04
CA ARG A 8 29.24 19.63 -1.61
C ARG A 8 27.94 19.28 -0.90
N VAL A 9 26.84 19.98 -1.19
CA VAL A 9 25.51 19.67 -0.60
C VAL A 9 25.01 18.31 -1.12
N GLN A 10 25.10 18.08 -2.44
CA GLN A 10 24.64 16.82 -3.05
C GLN A 10 25.45 15.61 -2.56
N GLN A 11 26.75 15.72 -2.49
CA GLN A 11 27.61 14.63 -1.98
C GLN A 11 27.31 14.33 -0.52
N ARG A 12 27.18 15.37 0.32
CA ARG A 12 26.96 15.15 1.76
C ARG A 12 25.58 14.60 2.08
N VAL A 13 24.53 15.03 1.39
CA VAL A 13 23.18 14.51 1.62
C VAL A 13 23.01 13.03 1.25
N CYS A 14 23.79 12.54 0.29
CA CYS A 14 23.81 11.13 -0.11
C CYS A 14 24.60 10.24 0.86
N GLN A 15 25.40 10.82 1.75
CA GLN A 15 26.12 10.08 2.79
C GLN A 15 25.26 9.99 4.06
N GLN A 16 25.40 8.90 4.80
CA GLN A 16 24.69 8.74 6.07
C GLN A 16 25.22 9.72 7.12
N PRO A 17 24.36 10.39 7.91
CA PRO A 17 24.81 11.21 9.04
C PRO A 17 25.35 10.35 10.18
N GLU A 18 26.35 10.84 10.92
CA GLU A 18 27.01 10.07 11.99
C GLU A 18 26.14 9.85 13.24
N PHE A 19 25.34 10.85 13.61
CA PHE A 19 24.62 10.85 14.89
C PHE A 19 23.09 10.80 14.75
N GLN A 20 22.55 10.50 13.56
CA GLN A 20 21.12 10.46 13.30
C GLN A 20 20.81 9.54 12.14
N SER A 21 19.59 9.04 12.06
CA SER A 21 19.18 8.08 11.01
C SER A 21 19.05 8.70 9.62
N ARG A 22 18.89 10.01 9.52
CA ARG A 22 18.67 10.74 8.24
C ARG A 22 18.95 12.21 8.37
N TRP A 23 19.26 12.85 7.24
CA TRP A 23 19.42 14.30 7.18
C TRP A 23 18.06 15.03 7.28
N SER A 24 18.05 16.11 8.01
CA SER A 24 17.08 17.19 7.87
C SER A 24 17.76 18.41 7.26
N VAL A 25 17.00 19.31 6.66
CA VAL A 25 17.54 20.60 6.16
C VAL A 25 18.34 21.33 7.25
N ARG A 26 17.85 21.29 8.51
CA ARG A 26 18.50 21.94 9.64
C ARG A 26 19.85 21.32 9.99
N THR A 27 19.91 20.01 10.05
CA THR A 27 21.15 19.31 10.44
C THR A 27 22.18 19.36 9.32
N LEU A 28 21.78 19.22 8.08
CA LEU A 28 22.67 19.35 6.92
C LEU A 28 23.21 20.78 6.77
N ALA A 29 22.36 21.80 6.98
CA ALA A 29 22.79 23.20 6.96
C ALA A 29 23.81 23.51 8.04
N ARG A 30 23.61 22.99 9.26
CA ARG A 30 24.55 23.14 10.37
C ARG A 30 25.90 22.51 10.06
N GLU A 31 25.88 21.29 9.53
CA GLU A 31 27.10 20.55 9.19
C GLU A 31 27.92 21.23 8.10
N LEU A 32 27.26 21.75 7.09
CA LEU A 32 27.91 22.39 5.96
C LEU A 32 28.26 23.86 6.19
N GLY A 33 27.83 24.46 7.32
CA GLY A 33 28.01 25.87 7.61
C GLY A 33 27.25 26.79 6.64
N LEU A 34 26.07 26.36 6.14
CA LEU A 34 25.27 27.07 5.17
C LEU A 34 23.93 27.53 5.77
N PRO A 35 23.34 28.62 5.23
CA PRO A 35 21.98 29.03 5.60
C PRO A 35 20.95 27.94 5.26
N ARG A 36 19.95 27.72 6.13
CA ARG A 36 18.88 26.73 5.92
C ARG A 36 18.12 26.95 4.62
N SER A 37 17.81 28.20 4.30
CA SER A 37 17.12 28.56 3.04
C SER A 37 17.90 28.13 1.82
N THR A 38 19.21 28.31 1.84
CA THR A 38 20.11 27.90 0.77
C THR A 38 20.10 26.37 0.58
N VAL A 39 20.27 25.62 1.68
CA VAL A 39 20.24 24.16 1.62
C VAL A 39 18.88 23.63 1.18
N HIS A 40 17.78 24.22 1.70
CA HIS A 40 16.43 23.88 1.29
C HIS A 40 16.23 24.08 -0.23
N HIS A 41 16.59 25.25 -0.74
CA HIS A 41 16.47 25.57 -2.17
C HIS A 41 17.27 24.55 -3.04
N MET A 42 18.51 24.27 -2.66
CA MET A 42 19.36 23.32 -3.36
C MET A 42 18.77 21.90 -3.36
N LEU A 43 18.21 21.43 -2.23
CA LEU A 43 17.57 20.12 -2.15
C LEU A 43 16.30 20.05 -3.00
N VAL A 44 15.46 21.09 -3.02
CA VAL A 44 14.26 21.13 -3.85
C VAL A 44 14.61 21.12 -5.32
N GLU A 45 15.56 21.94 -5.75
CA GLU A 45 15.98 22.05 -7.15
C GLU A 45 16.68 20.76 -7.63
N SER A 46 17.43 20.10 -6.75
CA SER A 46 18.03 18.77 -7.04
C SER A 46 17.05 17.61 -6.86
N GLN A 47 15.78 17.85 -6.50
CA GLN A 47 14.76 16.83 -6.19
C GLN A 47 15.17 15.83 -5.11
N LEU A 48 16.09 16.22 -4.21
CA LEU A 48 16.57 15.39 -3.12
C LEU A 48 15.69 15.56 -1.87
N GLN A 49 15.18 14.45 -1.36
CA GLN A 49 14.26 14.43 -0.21
C GLN A 49 14.80 13.52 0.91
N PRO A 50 15.83 13.96 1.66
CA PRO A 50 16.52 13.11 2.64
C PRO A 50 15.64 12.69 3.82
N HIS A 51 14.48 13.32 4.00
CA HIS A 51 13.49 12.95 5.01
C HIS A 51 12.59 11.78 4.58
N ARG A 52 12.56 11.44 3.29
CA ARG A 52 11.76 10.33 2.76
C ARG A 52 12.63 9.08 2.67
N VAL A 53 12.18 8.02 3.31
CA VAL A 53 12.78 6.69 3.22
C VAL A 53 11.77 5.76 2.55
N ARG A 54 12.21 5.04 1.54
CA ARG A 54 11.47 3.91 0.96
C ARG A 54 12.18 2.64 1.40
N THR A 55 11.44 1.74 1.97
CA THR A 55 11.93 0.40 2.28
C THR A 55 11.67 -0.52 1.08
N PHE A 56 12.56 -1.43 0.85
CA PHE A 56 12.37 -2.53 -0.11
C PHE A 56 12.97 -3.79 0.52
N THR A 57 12.46 -4.93 0.08
CA THR A 57 12.97 -6.24 0.51
C THR A 57 13.41 -7.01 -0.73
N PHE A 58 14.60 -7.58 -0.69
CA PHE A 58 15.01 -8.53 -1.70
C PHE A 58 14.27 -9.84 -1.49
N SER A 59 13.72 -10.39 -2.56
CA SER A 59 13.15 -11.74 -2.52
C SER A 59 14.29 -12.78 -2.44
N PRO A 60 14.22 -13.75 -1.52
CA PRO A 60 15.15 -14.88 -1.51
C PRO A 60 14.80 -15.96 -2.58
N ASP A 61 13.70 -15.81 -3.30
CA ASP A 61 13.24 -16.75 -4.31
C ASP A 61 14.13 -16.65 -5.56
N PRO A 62 14.83 -17.73 -5.97
CA PRO A 62 15.68 -17.70 -7.15
C PRO A 62 14.89 -17.45 -8.44
N ASP A 63 13.61 -17.83 -8.49
CA ASP A 63 12.74 -17.67 -9.65
C ASP A 63 11.93 -16.37 -9.60
N PHE A 64 12.26 -15.44 -8.69
CA PHE A 64 11.50 -14.23 -8.48
C PHE A 64 11.29 -13.41 -9.75
N GLN A 65 12.32 -13.28 -10.57
CA GLN A 65 12.25 -12.49 -11.81
C GLN A 65 11.26 -13.11 -12.82
N ALA A 66 11.31 -14.43 -12.99
CA ALA A 66 10.40 -15.13 -13.89
C ALA A 66 8.95 -15.01 -13.43
N LYS A 67 8.68 -15.23 -12.14
CA LYS A 67 7.36 -15.09 -11.52
C LYS A 67 6.85 -13.65 -11.58
N LEU A 68 7.73 -12.66 -11.38
CA LEU A 68 7.37 -11.24 -11.51
C LEU A 68 6.93 -10.91 -12.94
N LEU A 69 7.67 -11.37 -13.95
CA LEU A 69 7.34 -11.14 -15.35
C LEU A 69 6.02 -11.81 -15.75
N ASP A 70 5.75 -13.00 -15.25
CA ASP A 70 4.49 -13.72 -15.45
C ASP A 70 3.32 -12.92 -14.89
N VAL A 71 3.38 -12.53 -13.61
CA VAL A 71 2.33 -11.73 -12.97
C VAL A 71 2.15 -10.38 -13.67
N VAL A 72 3.23 -9.66 -13.99
CA VAL A 72 3.15 -8.38 -14.71
C VAL A 72 2.58 -8.57 -16.12
N GLY A 73 2.91 -9.68 -16.77
CA GLY A 73 2.36 -10.06 -18.07
C GLY A 73 0.84 -10.14 -18.07
N LEU A 74 0.25 -10.74 -17.03
CA LEU A 74 -1.21 -10.82 -16.86
C LEU A 74 -1.88 -9.45 -16.81
N TYR A 75 -1.23 -8.45 -16.17
CA TYR A 75 -1.76 -7.09 -16.10
C TYR A 75 -1.65 -6.32 -17.42
N LEU A 76 -0.55 -6.51 -18.16
CA LEU A 76 -0.28 -5.77 -19.38
C LEU A 76 -0.98 -6.37 -20.60
N LYS A 77 -1.06 -7.68 -20.65
CA LYS A 77 -1.65 -8.43 -21.77
C LYS A 77 -2.27 -9.74 -21.27
N PRO A 78 -3.49 -9.69 -20.71
CA PRO A 78 -4.17 -10.90 -20.28
C PRO A 78 -4.42 -11.82 -21.48
N PRO A 79 -4.54 -13.15 -21.28
CA PRO A 79 -4.92 -14.08 -22.32
C PRO A 79 -6.30 -13.76 -22.92
N ASP A 80 -6.53 -14.19 -24.14
CA ASP A 80 -7.84 -14.04 -24.79
C ASP A 80 -8.92 -14.78 -23.98
N ASN A 81 -10.10 -14.17 -23.86
CA ASN A 81 -11.23 -14.67 -23.06
C ASN A 81 -11.01 -14.78 -21.55
N ALA A 82 -9.89 -14.26 -21.03
CA ALA A 82 -9.55 -14.29 -19.61
C ALA A 82 -9.76 -12.93 -18.94
N LEU A 83 -10.07 -12.97 -17.65
CA LEU A 83 -10.13 -11.79 -16.78
C LEU A 83 -9.11 -11.90 -15.67
N VAL A 84 -8.46 -10.79 -15.34
CA VAL A 84 -7.54 -10.70 -14.22
C VAL A 84 -8.24 -10.04 -13.04
N LEU A 85 -8.33 -10.76 -11.95
CA LEU A 85 -8.92 -10.31 -10.70
C LEU A 85 -7.84 -10.19 -9.63
N CYS A 86 -7.75 -9.01 -8.98
CA CYS A 86 -6.95 -8.83 -7.78
C CYS A 86 -7.85 -9.00 -6.56
N VAL A 87 -7.53 -9.97 -5.72
CA VAL A 87 -8.30 -10.26 -4.50
C VAL A 87 -7.44 -9.92 -3.29
N ASP A 88 -8.02 -9.14 -2.36
CA ASP A 88 -7.35 -8.74 -1.13
C ASP A 88 -8.34 -8.60 0.03
N GLU A 89 -7.83 -8.61 1.27
CA GLU A 89 -8.61 -8.44 2.49
C GLU A 89 -8.13 -7.26 3.33
N LYS A 90 -9.04 -6.35 3.60
CA LYS A 90 -8.82 -5.30 4.59
C LYS A 90 -9.42 -5.72 5.93
N THR A 91 -8.56 -6.04 6.89
CA THR A 91 -8.97 -6.41 8.26
C THR A 91 -8.95 -5.21 9.20
N GLY A 92 -9.61 -5.36 10.37
CA GLY A 92 -9.56 -4.37 11.45
C GLY A 92 -10.22 -3.04 11.11
N ILE A 93 -11.20 -3.03 10.21
CA ILE A 93 -12.03 -1.85 9.96
C ILE A 93 -12.85 -1.61 11.20
N GLN A 94 -12.64 -0.47 11.85
CA GLN A 94 -13.32 -0.11 13.10
C GLN A 94 -14.51 0.80 12.81
N ALA A 95 -15.68 0.43 13.38
CA ALA A 95 -16.82 1.34 13.46
C ALA A 95 -16.65 2.19 14.73
N LEU A 96 -16.45 3.49 14.53
CA LEU A 96 -16.17 4.44 15.61
C LEU A 96 -17.21 5.57 15.61
N ASP A 97 -17.85 5.79 16.75
CA ASP A 97 -18.66 6.98 16.99
C ASP A 97 -17.93 7.92 17.93
N ARG A 98 -17.89 9.18 17.57
CA ARG A 98 -17.30 10.19 18.46
C ARG A 98 -18.26 10.52 19.59
N THR A 99 -17.72 10.63 20.81
CA THR A 99 -18.50 10.90 22.02
C THR A 99 -19.07 12.32 22.05
N GLN A 100 -18.46 13.25 21.31
CA GLN A 100 -18.87 14.66 21.28
C GLN A 100 -19.06 15.16 19.84
N PRO A 101 -20.01 16.10 19.64
CA PRO A 101 -20.19 16.76 18.36
C PRO A 101 -18.93 17.49 17.90
N LEU A 102 -18.78 17.61 16.60
CA LEU A 102 -17.70 18.37 15.98
C LEU A 102 -17.90 19.88 16.25
N LEU A 103 -16.86 20.57 16.71
CA LEU A 103 -16.84 22.02 16.81
C LEU A 103 -16.63 22.63 15.43
N PRO A 104 -17.52 23.50 14.96
CA PRO A 104 -17.44 24.08 13.64
C PRO A 104 -16.26 25.04 13.47
N LEU A 105 -15.85 25.24 12.22
CA LEU A 105 -14.87 26.23 11.85
C LEU A 105 -15.36 27.64 12.24
N ARG A 106 -14.50 28.43 12.88
CA ARG A 106 -14.73 29.85 13.20
C ARG A 106 -13.50 30.68 12.82
N ALA A 107 -13.65 31.99 12.73
CA ALA A 107 -12.53 32.88 12.48
C ALA A 107 -11.39 32.65 13.49
N LYS A 108 -10.19 32.40 12.98
CA LYS A 108 -8.97 32.08 13.76
C LYS A 108 -9.02 30.80 14.59
N LYS A 109 -10.06 29.96 14.45
CA LYS A 109 -10.17 28.65 15.12
C LYS A 109 -10.48 27.58 14.08
N PRO A 110 -9.60 26.58 13.90
CA PRO A 110 -9.85 25.48 12.98
C PRO A 110 -11.02 24.63 13.49
N ARG A 111 -11.62 23.87 12.59
CA ARG A 111 -12.55 22.79 12.95
C ARG A 111 -11.86 21.84 13.92
N SER A 112 -12.51 21.49 15.01
CA SER A 112 -11.94 20.63 16.05
C SER A 112 -12.89 19.50 16.43
N TRP A 113 -12.33 18.35 16.75
CA TRP A 113 -13.06 17.20 17.29
C TRP A 113 -12.31 16.60 18.48
N THR A 114 -13.02 15.89 19.33
CA THR A 114 -12.41 15.10 20.39
C THR A 114 -11.72 13.85 19.83
N ASN A 115 -10.68 13.37 20.50
CA ASN A 115 -10.06 12.08 20.22
C ASN A 115 -10.83 10.91 20.87
N GLU A 116 -11.82 11.20 21.70
CA GLU A 116 -12.64 10.19 22.36
C GLU A 116 -13.67 9.59 21.40
N TYR A 117 -13.80 8.27 21.43
CA TYR A 117 -14.73 7.53 20.60
C TYR A 117 -15.20 6.24 21.28
N VAL A 118 -16.40 5.79 20.91
CA VAL A 118 -16.94 4.48 21.24
C VAL A 118 -16.65 3.53 20.08
N ARG A 119 -16.15 2.34 20.40
CA ARG A 119 -15.92 1.27 19.42
C ARG A 119 -17.13 0.34 19.34
N HIS A 120 -17.67 0.14 18.12
CA HIS A 120 -18.77 -0.78 17.84
C HIS A 120 -18.29 -2.11 17.23
N GLY A 121 -17.02 -2.45 17.48
CA GLY A 121 -16.41 -3.66 16.96
C GLY A 121 -15.55 -3.43 15.73
N THR A 122 -15.08 -4.54 15.15
CA THR A 122 -14.25 -4.55 13.95
C THR A 122 -14.87 -5.43 12.88
N GLN A 123 -14.64 -5.08 11.63
CA GLN A 123 -15.07 -5.86 10.48
C GLN A 123 -13.87 -6.10 9.53
N SER A 124 -14.05 -7.05 8.63
CA SER A 124 -13.10 -7.35 7.56
C SER A 124 -13.81 -7.24 6.23
N LEU A 125 -13.18 -6.57 5.28
CA LEU A 125 -13.63 -6.46 3.90
C LEU A 125 -12.85 -7.46 3.06
N LEU A 126 -13.55 -8.27 2.26
CA LEU A 126 -13.00 -9.08 1.17
C LEU A 126 -13.37 -8.36 -0.11
N ALA A 127 -12.42 -8.14 -1.01
CA ALA A 127 -12.69 -7.44 -2.27
C ALA A 127 -11.95 -8.10 -3.43
N ALA A 128 -12.61 -8.18 -4.58
CA ALA A 128 -12.07 -8.61 -5.87
C ALA A 128 -12.21 -7.46 -6.86
N LEU A 129 -11.10 -6.96 -7.38
CA LEU A 129 -11.04 -5.92 -8.39
C LEU A 129 -10.78 -6.55 -9.76
N GLU A 130 -11.67 -6.35 -10.69
CA GLU A 130 -11.48 -6.67 -12.11
C GLU A 130 -10.61 -5.58 -12.75
N ILE A 131 -9.42 -5.95 -13.21
CA ILE A 131 -8.43 -4.99 -13.71
C ILE A 131 -8.89 -4.28 -14.99
N ALA A 132 -9.55 -5.01 -15.88
CA ALA A 132 -9.96 -4.47 -17.18
C ALA A 132 -11.04 -3.38 -17.10
N THR A 133 -12.00 -3.53 -16.20
CA THR A 133 -13.17 -2.65 -16.10
C THR A 133 -13.17 -1.75 -14.87
N GLY A 134 -12.36 -2.09 -13.87
CA GLY A 134 -12.38 -1.45 -12.55
C GLY A 134 -13.58 -1.87 -11.68
N LYS A 135 -14.37 -2.87 -12.10
CA LYS A 135 -15.48 -3.40 -11.30
C LYS A 135 -14.96 -4.04 -10.03
N VAL A 136 -15.64 -3.77 -8.93
CA VAL A 136 -15.29 -4.34 -7.61
C VAL A 136 -16.47 -5.16 -7.09
N VAL A 137 -16.19 -6.41 -6.72
CA VAL A 137 -17.07 -7.23 -5.91
C VAL A 137 -16.54 -7.22 -4.49
N ALA A 138 -17.37 -6.94 -3.49
CA ALA A 138 -16.89 -6.79 -2.14
C ALA A 138 -17.89 -7.31 -1.10
N HIS A 139 -17.37 -7.97 -0.05
CA HIS A 139 -18.15 -8.47 1.07
C HIS A 139 -17.56 -8.03 2.41
N VAL A 140 -18.43 -7.64 3.31
CA VAL A 140 -18.07 -7.30 4.69
C VAL A 140 -18.43 -8.46 5.60
N LYS A 141 -17.48 -8.93 6.40
CA LYS A 141 -17.63 -10.02 7.37
C LYS A 141 -17.05 -9.61 8.73
N GLN A 142 -17.55 -10.16 9.81
CA GLN A 142 -17.00 -9.89 11.14
C GLN A 142 -15.57 -10.42 11.32
N ARG A 143 -15.28 -11.57 10.70
CA ARG A 143 -13.96 -12.22 10.79
C ARG A 143 -13.47 -12.69 9.44
N ARG A 144 -12.16 -12.59 9.24
CA ARG A 144 -11.45 -13.19 8.12
C ARG A 144 -11.18 -14.67 8.43
N THR A 145 -11.91 -15.56 7.80
CA THR A 145 -11.71 -17.01 7.90
C THR A 145 -11.60 -17.62 6.50
N SER A 146 -10.93 -18.79 6.37
CA SER A 146 -10.92 -19.54 5.10
C SER A 146 -12.32 -19.82 4.56
N VAL A 147 -13.28 -20.13 5.43
CA VAL A 147 -14.67 -20.39 5.01
C VAL A 147 -15.28 -19.16 4.37
N ASN A 148 -15.08 -17.99 4.96
CA ASN A 148 -15.58 -16.73 4.40
C ASN A 148 -14.88 -16.38 3.09
N PHE A 149 -13.57 -16.63 3.01
CA PHE A 149 -12.80 -16.45 1.78
C PHE A 149 -13.30 -17.37 0.66
N LEU A 150 -13.46 -18.67 0.92
CA LEU A 150 -13.92 -19.61 -0.09
C LEU A 150 -15.36 -19.31 -0.57
N ARG A 151 -16.26 -18.95 0.34
CA ARG A 151 -17.60 -18.48 -0.06
C ARG A 151 -17.55 -17.24 -0.93
N PHE A 152 -16.68 -16.31 -0.62
CA PHE A 152 -16.46 -15.12 -1.43
C PHE A 152 -15.95 -15.49 -2.83
N MET A 153 -14.99 -16.40 -2.92
CA MET A 153 -14.46 -16.88 -4.19
C MET A 153 -15.49 -17.63 -5.03
N GLU A 154 -16.36 -18.44 -4.42
CA GLU A 154 -17.50 -19.07 -5.14
C GLU A 154 -18.43 -18.03 -5.76
N GLU A 155 -18.75 -16.96 -5.02
CA GLU A 155 -19.60 -15.89 -5.54
C GLU A 155 -18.91 -15.09 -6.65
N VAL A 156 -17.60 -14.84 -6.52
CA VAL A 156 -16.80 -14.19 -7.57
C VAL A 156 -16.79 -15.04 -8.86
N VAL A 157 -16.50 -16.33 -8.75
CA VAL A 157 -16.48 -17.24 -9.91
C VAL A 157 -17.86 -17.34 -10.56
N ALA A 158 -18.92 -17.45 -9.76
CA ALA A 158 -20.30 -17.50 -10.27
C ALA A 158 -20.71 -16.22 -11.05
N GLY A 159 -20.04 -15.10 -10.79
CA GLY A 159 -20.26 -13.85 -11.52
C GLY A 159 -19.67 -13.82 -12.94
N TYR A 160 -18.86 -14.80 -13.32
CA TYR A 160 -18.15 -14.87 -14.61
C TYR A 160 -18.18 -16.29 -15.23
N PRO A 161 -19.36 -16.85 -15.53
CA PRO A 161 -19.50 -18.26 -15.90
C PRO A 161 -18.79 -18.63 -17.22
N ASP A 162 -18.58 -17.67 -18.12
CA ASP A 162 -18.02 -17.90 -19.45
C ASP A 162 -16.60 -17.36 -19.63
N LYS A 163 -15.89 -17.09 -18.53
CA LYS A 163 -14.56 -16.50 -18.54
C LYS A 163 -13.55 -17.32 -17.76
N ASP A 164 -12.35 -17.40 -18.29
CA ASP A 164 -11.20 -17.87 -17.52
C ASP A 164 -10.77 -16.78 -16.55
N LEU A 165 -10.55 -17.13 -15.28
CA LEU A 165 -10.22 -16.18 -14.23
C LEU A 165 -8.78 -16.39 -13.75
N HIS A 166 -7.92 -15.38 -13.98
CA HIS A 166 -6.62 -15.31 -13.35
C HIS A 166 -6.71 -14.51 -12.06
N VAL A 167 -6.61 -15.19 -10.93
CA VAL A 167 -6.76 -14.56 -9.61
C VAL A 167 -5.39 -14.29 -8.99
N VAL A 168 -5.08 -13.01 -8.78
CA VAL A 168 -3.87 -12.58 -8.09
C VAL A 168 -4.24 -12.25 -6.64
N LEU A 169 -3.61 -12.92 -5.70
CA LEU A 169 -3.81 -12.72 -4.27
C LEU A 169 -2.49 -12.85 -3.49
N ASP A 170 -2.48 -12.36 -2.27
CA ASP A 170 -1.32 -12.46 -1.42
C ASP A 170 -1.11 -13.88 -0.88
N ASN A 171 0.04 -14.09 -0.25
CA ASN A 171 0.48 -15.39 0.20
C ASN A 171 0.02 -15.73 1.64
N LEU A 172 -1.19 -15.33 2.04
CA LEU A 172 -1.72 -15.61 3.37
C LEU A 172 -2.01 -17.10 3.60
N ASN A 173 -1.89 -17.54 4.85
CA ASN A 173 -2.13 -18.94 5.22
C ASN A 173 -3.56 -19.42 4.97
N ILE A 174 -4.56 -18.50 5.03
CA ILE A 174 -5.95 -18.85 4.76
C ILE A 174 -6.18 -19.28 3.31
N HIS A 175 -5.30 -18.86 2.37
CA HIS A 175 -5.35 -19.21 0.96
C HIS A 175 -4.66 -20.53 0.65
N LYS A 176 -3.91 -21.11 1.61
CA LYS A 176 -3.06 -22.30 1.42
C LYS A 176 -3.51 -23.54 2.16
N ASN A 177 -4.58 -23.46 2.93
CA ASN A 177 -5.06 -24.59 3.69
C ASN A 177 -5.66 -25.67 2.78
N GLU A 178 -5.89 -26.87 3.33
CA GLU A 178 -6.43 -28.02 2.60
C GLU A 178 -7.76 -27.72 1.89
N ALA A 179 -8.63 -26.94 2.52
CA ALA A 179 -9.91 -26.55 1.92
C ALA A 179 -9.73 -25.67 0.69
N ALA A 180 -8.79 -24.70 0.74
CA ALA A 180 -8.46 -23.86 -0.41
C ALA A 180 -7.80 -24.66 -1.55
N GLN A 181 -6.92 -25.60 -1.22
CA GLN A 181 -6.32 -26.50 -2.21
C GLN A 181 -7.37 -27.39 -2.89
N LYS A 182 -8.30 -27.97 -2.13
CA LYS A 182 -9.42 -28.75 -2.68
C LYS A 182 -10.34 -27.89 -3.54
N TRP A 183 -10.52 -26.63 -3.17
CA TRP A 183 -11.29 -25.69 -3.98
C TRP A 183 -10.61 -25.40 -5.32
N LEU A 184 -9.31 -25.09 -5.31
CA LEU A 184 -8.50 -24.86 -6.53
C LEU A 184 -8.48 -26.09 -7.46
N GLN A 185 -8.46 -27.32 -6.94
CA GLN A 185 -8.55 -28.52 -7.77
C GLN A 185 -9.87 -28.64 -8.53
N ARG A 186 -10.93 -28.04 -8.02
CA ARG A 186 -12.25 -28.00 -8.71
C ARG A 186 -12.40 -26.81 -9.65
N HIS A 187 -11.52 -25.82 -9.52
CA HIS A 187 -11.47 -24.59 -10.32
C HIS A 187 -10.05 -24.39 -10.86
N PRO A 188 -9.62 -25.22 -11.83
CA PRO A 188 -8.27 -25.21 -12.39
C PRO A 188 -7.94 -23.91 -13.14
#